data_5153c7a5a391a3735b447c7eeee3ac76
#
_entry.id   5153c7a5a391a3735b447c7eeee3ac76
#
_cell.length_a   1.000
_cell.length_b   1.000
_cell.length_c   1.000
_cell.angle_alpha   90.00
_cell.angle_beta   90.00
_cell.angle_gamma   90.00
#
_symmetry.space_group_name_H-M   'P 1'
#
loop_
_entity.id
_entity.type
_entity.pdbx_description
1 polymer ?
#
loop_
_entity_poly.entity_id
_entity_poly.type
_entity_poly.pdbx_seq_one_letter_code
_entity_poly.pdbx_strand_id
1 'polypeptide(L)'
;RGAYGNSTNDVRNDYYFYSKGNVIYTGAGHSSISNADEIQLFVNAIVAAANVTAVKPEVSFVKSLNPSAEVENIRYYMTDQKLWTNTDQNTLEKDMDFYINVKDYNMVSADLNQDDLDKQEITMQFYIEDDKGEVQDGSGTNQRLLDITRQIQNITEYGGNESGINVSNDGMFHTRKNNAFGFSVKNIEDYLHNSSNNDYKSSCKIYAKISSTVYLYNVPKKQTVWTSIDLKQRQLFDLD
;
A
#
# COMPACT_ATOMS: atom_id res chain seq x y z
N ARG A 1 17.00 41.93 20.95
CA ARG A 1 15.98 41.83 19.88
C ARG A 1 16.47 42.62 18.70
N GLY A 2 16.99 41.99 17.67
CA GLY A 2 17.20 42.58 16.36
C GLY A 2 15.88 42.70 15.64
N ALA A 3 15.29 43.90 15.61
CA ALA A 3 14.09 44.11 14.79
C ALA A 3 14.46 44.14 13.33
N TYR A 4 13.75 43.41 12.50
CA TYR A 4 13.85 43.48 11.07
C TYR A 4 13.09 44.73 10.60
N GLY A 5 13.81 45.71 10.13
CA GLY A 5 13.23 46.95 9.67
C GLY A 5 12.86 47.93 10.78
N ASN A 6 12.46 49.14 10.39
CA ASN A 6 12.10 50.22 11.32
C ASN A 6 10.59 50.24 11.64
N SER A 7 9.81 49.28 11.18
CA SER A 7 8.38 49.24 11.42
C SER A 7 8.07 48.24 12.56
N THR A 8 7.36 48.72 13.56
CA THR A 8 6.83 47.89 14.64
C THR A 8 5.79 46.87 14.16
N ASN A 9 5.24 47.07 12.96
CA ASN A 9 4.24 46.20 12.37
C ASN A 9 4.81 45.30 11.26
N ASP A 10 6.15 45.15 11.20
CA ASP A 10 6.75 44.21 10.26
C ASP A 10 6.44 42.79 10.73
N VAL A 11 5.71 42.04 9.89
CA VAL A 11 5.28 40.65 10.19
C VAL A 11 6.44 39.73 10.61
N ARG A 12 7.66 40.03 10.19
CA ARG A 12 8.85 39.27 10.58
C ARG A 12 9.22 39.46 12.07
N ASN A 13 8.69 40.49 12.70
CA ASN A 13 8.89 40.75 14.13
C ASN A 13 7.80 40.12 15.01
N ASP A 14 6.69 39.71 14.40
CA ASP A 14 5.48 39.26 15.10
C ASP A 14 5.40 37.74 15.24
N TYR A 15 6.18 37.00 14.45
CA TYR A 15 6.15 35.54 14.45
C TYR A 15 7.45 34.93 14.97
N TYR A 16 7.34 34.18 16.04
CA TYR A 16 8.44 33.37 16.56
C TYR A 16 8.59 32.08 15.77
N PHE A 17 7.47 31.47 15.37
CA PHE A 17 7.38 30.33 14.48
C PHE A 17 6.36 30.59 13.36
N TYR A 18 6.72 30.24 12.15
CA TYR A 18 5.85 30.26 10.98
C TYR A 18 6.06 29.01 10.14
N SER A 19 4.97 28.34 9.77
CA SER A 19 5.05 27.16 8.93
C SER A 19 4.31 27.36 7.60
N LYS A 20 4.90 26.87 6.51
CA LYS A 20 4.27 26.78 5.19
C LYS A 20 4.69 25.47 4.52
N GLY A 21 3.75 24.54 4.42
CA GLY A 21 4.06 23.18 3.99
C GLY A 21 5.06 22.52 4.94
N ASN A 22 6.11 21.94 4.39
CA ASN A 22 7.19 21.28 5.14
C ASN A 22 8.28 22.22 5.63
N VAL A 23 8.10 23.52 5.44
CA VAL A 23 9.09 24.53 5.85
C VAL A 23 8.61 25.21 7.13
N ILE A 24 9.46 25.19 8.15
CA ILE A 24 9.24 25.94 9.35
C ILE A 24 10.32 27.01 9.46
N TYR A 25 9.88 28.24 9.58
CA TYR A 25 10.72 29.39 9.89
C TYR A 25 10.65 29.69 11.38
N THR A 26 11.79 29.90 11.99
CA THR A 26 11.90 30.35 13.39
C THR A 26 12.72 31.62 13.48
N GLY A 27 12.23 32.60 14.22
CA GLY A 27 12.97 33.80 14.57
C GLY A 27 13.97 33.62 15.75
N ALA A 28 14.09 32.39 16.25
CA ALA A 28 14.92 32.05 17.43
C ALA A 28 16.42 31.87 17.14
N GLY A 29 16.95 32.43 16.06
CA GLY A 29 18.26 32.13 15.45
C GLY A 29 19.50 32.15 16.32
N HIS A 30 19.43 32.56 17.60
CA HIS A 30 20.51 32.56 18.56
C HIS A 30 20.07 32.29 20.02
N SER A 31 18.90 31.68 20.22
CA SER A 31 18.47 31.26 21.54
C SER A 31 19.30 30.06 21.99
N SER A 32 19.89 30.16 23.18
CA SER A 32 20.38 28.96 23.87
C SER A 32 19.14 28.22 24.38
N ILE A 33 18.88 27.05 23.81
CA ILE A 33 17.76 26.18 24.23
C ILE A 33 18.07 25.72 25.65
N SER A 34 17.52 26.42 26.65
CA SER A 34 17.83 26.17 28.06
C SER A 34 16.64 25.77 28.90
N ASN A 35 15.43 25.86 28.37
CA ASN A 35 14.24 25.42 29.09
C ASN A 35 13.50 24.28 28.35
N ALA A 36 12.78 23.47 29.12
CA ALA A 36 12.08 22.29 28.58
C ALA A 36 10.97 22.67 27.59
N ASP A 37 10.27 23.79 27.80
CA ASP A 37 9.16 24.22 26.93
C ASP A 37 9.69 24.66 25.57
N GLU A 38 10.84 25.33 25.53
CA GLU A 38 11.46 25.73 24.27
C GLU A 38 11.99 24.51 23.49
N ILE A 39 12.60 23.55 24.18
CA ILE A 39 13.01 22.28 23.59
C ILE A 39 11.80 21.56 22.99
N GLN A 40 10.71 21.47 23.76
CA GLN A 40 9.48 20.81 23.27
C GLN A 40 8.89 21.54 22.06
N LEU A 41 8.91 22.86 22.03
CA LEU A 41 8.46 23.65 20.88
C LEU A 41 9.28 23.33 19.61
N PHE A 42 10.62 23.27 19.74
CA PHE A 42 11.49 22.92 18.62
C PHE A 42 11.28 21.47 18.15
N VAL A 43 11.18 20.52 19.06
CA VAL A 43 10.90 19.12 18.74
C VAL A 43 9.55 19.01 18.01
N ASN A 44 8.51 19.65 18.53
CA ASN A 44 7.20 19.65 17.89
C ASN A 44 7.24 20.30 16.50
N ALA A 45 8.03 21.36 16.32
CA ALA A 45 8.21 22.02 15.04
C ALA A 45 8.91 21.10 14.02
N ILE A 46 9.94 20.36 14.42
CA ILE A 46 10.64 19.39 13.59
C ILE A 46 9.69 18.24 13.20
N VAL A 47 8.97 17.69 14.18
CA VAL A 47 7.98 16.64 13.95
C VAL A 47 6.89 17.13 13.00
N ALA A 48 6.40 18.35 13.18
CA ALA A 48 5.41 18.96 12.29
C ALA A 48 5.94 19.10 10.87
N ALA A 49 7.16 19.57 10.68
CA ALA A 49 7.78 19.69 9.37
C ALA A 49 8.00 18.31 8.70
N ALA A 50 8.40 17.32 9.47
CA ALA A 50 8.61 15.96 8.97
C ALA A 50 7.30 15.26 8.56
N ASN A 51 6.19 15.54 9.27
CA ASN A 51 4.91 14.84 9.12
C ASN A 51 3.87 15.59 8.28
N VAL A 52 4.23 16.70 7.63
CA VAL A 52 3.26 17.51 6.84
C VAL A 52 2.74 16.77 5.61
N THR A 53 3.49 15.81 5.08
CA THR A 53 3.08 14.98 3.95
C THR A 53 3.16 13.50 4.32
N ALA A 54 2.02 12.82 4.25
CA ALA A 54 2.02 11.37 4.30
C ALA A 54 2.77 10.82 3.07
N VAL A 55 3.74 9.96 3.30
CA VAL A 55 4.47 9.26 2.25
C VAL A 55 3.57 8.13 1.72
N LYS A 56 3.65 7.85 0.43
CA LYS A 56 2.93 6.71 -0.14
C LYS A 56 3.51 5.41 0.42
N PRO A 57 2.66 4.41 0.72
CA PRO A 57 3.16 3.10 1.11
C PRO A 57 4.00 2.47 -0.01
N GLU A 58 5.04 1.75 0.36
CA GLU A 58 5.79 0.88 -0.55
C GLU A 58 5.04 -0.44 -0.66
N VAL A 59 4.78 -0.87 -1.88
CA VAL A 59 4.07 -2.12 -2.16
C VAL A 59 4.78 -2.84 -3.29
N SER A 60 5.13 -4.10 -3.06
CA SER A 60 5.72 -4.96 -4.08
C SER A 60 5.10 -6.35 -4.06
N PHE A 61 4.99 -6.99 -5.23
CA PHE A 61 4.72 -8.40 -5.31
C PHE A 61 5.99 -9.18 -4.97
N VAL A 62 5.85 -10.22 -4.16
CA VAL A 62 6.97 -11.05 -3.69
C VAL A 62 6.70 -12.52 -3.99
N LYS A 63 7.76 -13.33 -4.01
CA LYS A 63 7.67 -14.73 -4.40
C LYS A 63 6.95 -15.60 -3.36
N SER A 64 7.07 -15.24 -2.08
CA SER A 64 6.51 -15.97 -0.95
C SER A 64 6.25 -15.02 0.22
N LEU A 65 5.66 -15.51 1.29
CA LEU A 65 5.51 -14.74 2.54
C LEU A 65 6.84 -14.25 3.12
N ASN A 66 7.96 -14.91 2.81
CA ASN A 66 9.28 -14.35 3.11
C ASN A 66 9.60 -13.25 2.09
N PRO A 67 9.53 -11.95 2.46
CA PRO A 67 9.57 -10.85 1.51
C PRO A 67 10.97 -10.55 0.91
N SER A 68 11.91 -11.49 1.02
CA SER A 68 13.28 -11.27 0.59
C SER A 68 13.49 -11.24 -0.94
N ALA A 69 12.51 -11.67 -1.73
CA ALA A 69 12.60 -11.69 -3.17
C ALA A 69 11.34 -11.10 -3.82
N GLU A 70 11.50 -10.02 -4.58
CA GLU A 70 10.45 -9.52 -5.47
C GLU A 70 10.24 -10.48 -6.63
N VAL A 71 9.03 -10.51 -7.15
CA VAL A 71 8.68 -11.30 -8.33
C VAL A 71 8.19 -10.36 -9.43
N GLU A 72 8.79 -10.48 -10.62
CA GLU A 72 8.44 -9.65 -11.77
C GLU A 72 7.18 -10.14 -12.48
N ASN A 73 6.96 -11.45 -12.48
CA ASN A 73 5.80 -12.07 -13.11
C ASN A 73 5.48 -13.41 -12.47
N ILE A 74 4.20 -13.77 -12.50
CA ILE A 74 3.74 -15.12 -12.17
C ILE A 74 3.61 -15.88 -13.49
N ARG A 75 4.43 -16.91 -13.66
CA ARG A 75 4.32 -17.82 -14.78
C ARG A 75 3.38 -18.95 -14.40
N TYR A 76 2.39 -19.22 -15.22
CA TYR A 76 1.44 -20.29 -14.97
C TYR A 76 1.38 -21.27 -16.12
N TYR A 77 1.08 -22.51 -15.77
CA TYR A 77 0.75 -23.59 -16.69
C TYR A 77 -0.53 -24.24 -16.18
N MET A 78 -1.50 -24.41 -17.06
CA MET A 78 -2.79 -24.99 -16.72
C MET A 78 -3.02 -26.28 -17.46
N THR A 79 -3.51 -27.28 -16.73
CA THR A 79 -4.06 -28.52 -17.26
C THR A 79 -5.56 -28.57 -16.97
N ASP A 80 -6.27 -29.54 -17.55
CA ASP A 80 -7.71 -29.71 -17.27
C ASP A 80 -8.04 -29.87 -15.76
N GLN A 81 -7.05 -30.23 -14.95
CA GLN A 81 -7.25 -30.56 -13.55
C GLN A 81 -6.51 -29.64 -12.58
N LYS A 82 -5.41 -29.00 -12.98
CA LYS A 82 -4.53 -28.25 -12.08
C LYS A 82 -3.92 -27.02 -12.71
N LEU A 83 -3.75 -25.99 -11.88
CA LEU A 83 -2.92 -24.84 -12.15
C LEU A 83 -1.56 -25.01 -11.48
N TRP A 84 -0.49 -24.76 -12.24
CA TRP A 84 0.89 -24.71 -11.73
C TRP A 84 1.42 -23.30 -11.85
N THR A 85 2.09 -22.81 -10.82
CA THR A 85 2.73 -21.50 -10.84
C THR A 85 4.19 -21.58 -10.42
N ASN A 86 4.96 -20.53 -10.69
CA ASN A 86 6.33 -20.39 -10.21
C ASN A 86 6.42 -19.76 -8.80
N THR A 87 5.31 -19.52 -8.16
CA THR A 87 5.24 -19.16 -6.75
C THR A 87 5.29 -20.43 -5.89
N ASP A 88 5.86 -20.34 -4.68
CA ASP A 88 6.21 -21.51 -3.85
C ASP A 88 5.01 -22.29 -3.27
N GLN A 89 3.89 -22.34 -3.96
CA GLN A 89 2.71 -23.02 -3.41
C GLN A 89 2.23 -24.19 -4.28
N ASN A 90 1.85 -25.25 -3.60
CA ASN A 90 1.05 -26.33 -4.17
C ASN A 90 -0.40 -25.87 -4.24
N THR A 91 -0.79 -25.25 -5.34
CA THR A 91 -2.19 -24.91 -5.57
C THR A 91 -2.99 -26.19 -5.72
N LEU A 92 -3.90 -26.43 -4.81
CA LEU A 92 -4.94 -27.41 -4.96
C LEU A 92 -6.00 -26.81 -5.88
N GLU A 93 -6.35 -27.58 -6.91
CA GLU A 93 -7.37 -27.16 -7.89
C GLU A 93 -6.91 -26.01 -8.80
N LYS A 94 -7.79 -25.07 -9.13
CA LYS A 94 -7.52 -23.96 -10.07
C LYS A 94 -7.40 -22.61 -9.36
N ASP A 95 -6.98 -22.63 -8.12
CA ASP A 95 -6.73 -21.44 -7.32
C ASP A 95 -5.31 -20.92 -7.55
N MET A 96 -5.13 -19.63 -7.51
CA MET A 96 -3.82 -19.00 -7.68
C MET A 96 -3.45 -18.19 -6.44
N ASP A 97 -2.29 -18.53 -5.89
CA ASP A 97 -1.71 -17.78 -4.79
C ASP A 97 -0.75 -16.72 -5.29
N PHE A 98 -0.84 -15.54 -4.71
CA PHE A 98 0.13 -14.47 -4.90
C PHE A 98 0.41 -13.78 -3.57
N TYR A 99 1.54 -13.09 -3.52
CA TYR A 99 2.02 -12.48 -2.29
C TYR A 99 2.37 -11.03 -2.54
N ILE A 100 2.03 -10.16 -1.59
CA ILE A 100 2.44 -8.75 -1.58
C ILE A 100 3.12 -8.41 -0.26
N ASN A 101 4.13 -7.56 -0.34
CA ASN A 101 4.75 -6.92 0.81
C ASN A 101 4.26 -5.47 0.87
N VAL A 102 3.74 -5.06 2.02
CA VAL A 102 3.24 -3.70 2.24
C VAL A 102 4.01 -3.06 3.38
N LYS A 103 4.54 -1.87 3.13
CA LYS A 103 5.30 -1.11 4.11
C LYS A 103 4.88 0.37 4.06
N ASP A 104 4.23 0.81 5.10
CA ASP A 104 3.84 2.20 5.29
C ASP A 104 4.66 2.83 6.42
N TYR A 105 5.54 3.74 6.05
CA TYR A 105 6.39 4.45 7.01
C TYR A 105 5.65 5.50 7.85
N ASN A 106 4.41 5.82 7.49
CA ASN A 106 3.58 6.74 8.27
C ASN A 106 2.83 6.03 9.39
N MET A 107 2.75 4.70 9.35
CA MET A 107 2.15 3.92 10.43
C MET A 107 3.13 3.88 11.60
N VAL A 108 2.90 4.71 12.58
CA VAL A 108 3.73 4.81 13.77
C VAL A 108 3.22 3.83 14.81
N SER A 109 4.12 2.99 15.31
CA SER A 109 3.84 2.12 16.45
C SER A 109 3.95 2.89 17.77
N ALA A 110 3.12 2.59 18.72
CA ALA A 110 3.29 2.67 20.17
C ALA A 110 3.12 4.02 20.89
N ASP A 111 3.41 5.17 20.33
CA ASP A 111 3.39 6.44 21.07
C ASP A 111 2.12 7.29 20.84
N LEU A 112 1.23 6.82 19.98
CA LEU A 112 -0.09 7.44 19.78
C LEU A 112 -1.05 6.93 20.86
N ASN A 113 -2.01 7.77 21.25
CA ASN A 113 -3.10 7.26 22.08
C ASN A 113 -3.88 6.18 21.33
N GLN A 114 -4.53 5.29 22.06
CA GLN A 114 -5.21 4.13 21.47
C GLN A 114 -6.27 4.54 20.43
N ASP A 115 -6.95 5.66 20.63
CA ASP A 115 -7.98 6.17 19.72
C ASP A 115 -7.41 6.57 18.35
N ASP A 116 -6.20 7.08 18.28
CA ASP A 116 -5.52 7.46 17.03
C ASP A 116 -4.94 6.22 16.33
N LEU A 117 -4.42 5.27 17.10
CA LEU A 117 -3.99 3.97 16.57
C LEU A 117 -5.15 3.22 15.91
N ASP A 118 -6.34 3.28 16.52
CA ASP A 118 -7.52 2.60 16.02
C ASP A 118 -8.05 3.17 14.69
N LYS A 119 -7.65 4.39 14.35
CA LYS A 119 -8.02 5.06 13.10
C LYS A 119 -7.03 4.82 11.95
N GLN A 120 -5.80 4.38 12.26
CA GLN A 120 -4.81 4.06 11.22
C GLN A 120 -5.12 2.71 10.60
N GLU A 121 -5.17 2.66 9.29
CA GLU A 121 -5.45 1.43 8.57
C GLU A 121 -4.85 1.40 7.16
N ILE A 122 -4.58 0.21 6.70
CA ILE A 122 -4.28 -0.11 5.31
C ILE A 122 -5.44 -0.90 4.76
N THR A 123 -5.98 -0.45 3.64
CA THR A 123 -7.01 -1.19 2.90
C THR A 123 -6.44 -1.73 1.60
N MET A 124 -6.89 -2.92 1.20
CA MET A 124 -6.40 -3.61 0.02
C MET A 124 -7.57 -4.09 -0.83
N GLN A 125 -7.50 -3.83 -2.12
CA GLN A 125 -8.40 -4.32 -3.15
C GLN A 125 -7.59 -4.90 -4.30
N PHE A 126 -8.14 -5.92 -4.96
CA PHE A 126 -7.48 -6.62 -6.04
C PHE A 126 -8.35 -6.66 -7.29
N TYR A 127 -7.69 -6.48 -8.41
CA TYR A 127 -8.35 -6.44 -9.71
C TYR A 127 -7.57 -7.30 -10.71
N ILE A 128 -8.26 -7.78 -11.72
CA ILE A 128 -7.66 -8.50 -12.86
C ILE A 128 -8.09 -7.84 -14.17
N GLU A 129 -7.23 -7.87 -15.18
CA GLU A 129 -7.58 -7.41 -16.53
C GLU A 129 -8.64 -8.33 -17.14
N ASP A 130 -9.83 -7.77 -17.36
CA ASP A 130 -10.96 -8.48 -17.94
C ASP A 130 -11.92 -7.53 -18.66
N ASP A 131 -12.46 -7.94 -19.79
CA ASP A 131 -13.38 -7.14 -20.61
C ASP A 131 -14.69 -6.79 -19.88
N LYS A 132 -15.05 -7.56 -18.86
CA LYS A 132 -16.23 -7.32 -18.02
C LYS A 132 -15.99 -6.26 -16.95
N GLY A 133 -14.75 -5.85 -16.77
CA GLY A 133 -14.37 -4.84 -15.79
C GLY A 133 -14.59 -3.41 -16.27
N GLU A 134 -14.18 -2.47 -15.45
CA GLU A 134 -14.23 -1.04 -15.72
C GLU A 134 -12.83 -0.42 -15.60
N VAL A 135 -12.60 0.71 -16.26
CA VAL A 135 -11.35 1.47 -16.09
C VAL A 135 -11.37 2.09 -14.69
N GLN A 136 -10.31 1.81 -13.93
CA GLN A 136 -10.19 2.30 -12.56
C GLN A 136 -9.36 3.57 -12.50
N ASP A 137 -9.88 4.60 -11.86
CA ASP A 137 -9.17 5.86 -11.67
C ASP A 137 -7.88 5.64 -10.85
N GLY A 138 -6.79 6.22 -11.34
CA GLY A 138 -5.49 6.17 -10.67
C GLY A 138 -4.71 4.87 -10.85
N SER A 139 -5.25 3.87 -11.54
CA SER A 139 -4.53 2.61 -11.85
C SER A 139 -3.34 2.81 -12.80
N GLY A 140 -3.32 3.93 -13.54
CA GLY A 140 -2.29 4.19 -14.56
C GLY A 140 -2.43 3.35 -15.82
N THR A 141 -3.56 2.65 -15.99
CA THR A 141 -3.88 1.84 -17.17
C THR A 141 -5.22 2.25 -17.77
N ASN A 142 -5.35 2.09 -19.07
CA ASN A 142 -6.63 2.25 -19.79
C ASN A 142 -7.36 0.90 -19.94
N GLN A 143 -6.84 -0.17 -19.35
CA GLN A 143 -7.44 -1.49 -19.41
C GLN A 143 -8.66 -1.57 -18.48
N ARG A 144 -9.60 -2.45 -18.84
CA ARG A 144 -10.73 -2.77 -17.98
C ARG A 144 -10.27 -3.72 -16.87
N LEU A 145 -10.60 -3.36 -15.64
CA LEU A 145 -10.21 -4.09 -14.43
C LEU A 145 -11.46 -4.60 -13.72
N LEU A 146 -11.56 -5.90 -13.58
CA LEU A 146 -12.62 -6.54 -12.79
C LEU A 146 -12.15 -6.71 -11.35
N ASP A 147 -12.97 -6.30 -10.40
CA ASP A 147 -12.71 -6.48 -8.97
C ASP A 147 -12.83 -7.97 -8.60
N ILE A 148 -11.73 -8.54 -8.14
CA ILE A 148 -11.63 -9.93 -7.68
C ILE A 148 -11.44 -10.05 -6.18
N THR A 149 -11.58 -8.96 -5.44
CA THR A 149 -11.32 -8.93 -3.99
C THR A 149 -12.19 -9.96 -3.24
N ARG A 150 -13.45 -10.10 -3.66
CA ARG A 150 -14.39 -11.05 -3.05
C ARG A 150 -14.15 -12.52 -3.42
N GLN A 151 -13.35 -12.79 -4.42
CA GLN A 151 -12.93 -14.13 -4.85
C GLN A 151 -11.71 -14.63 -4.09
N ILE A 152 -11.08 -13.77 -3.33
CA ILE A 152 -9.95 -14.15 -2.46
C ILE A 152 -10.51 -14.82 -1.21
N GLN A 153 -10.02 -16.03 -0.93
CA GLN A 153 -10.55 -16.86 0.15
C GLN A 153 -9.69 -16.86 1.40
N ASN A 154 -8.39 -17.02 1.22
CA ASN A 154 -7.46 -17.19 2.32
C ASN A 154 -6.44 -16.08 2.30
N ILE A 155 -6.21 -15.48 3.47
CA ILE A 155 -5.13 -14.55 3.68
C ILE A 155 -4.20 -15.16 4.70
N THR A 156 -2.94 -15.23 4.32
CA THR A 156 -1.85 -15.62 5.22
C THR A 156 -0.93 -14.41 5.43
N GLU A 157 -0.20 -14.38 6.54
CA GLU A 157 0.76 -13.31 6.82
C GLU A 157 2.12 -13.90 7.27
N TYR A 158 3.21 -13.18 6.97
CA TYR A 158 4.53 -13.58 7.40
C TYR A 158 4.65 -13.59 8.93
N GLY A 159 5.15 -14.69 9.47
CA GLY A 159 5.31 -14.85 10.93
C GLY A 159 4.03 -15.06 11.71
N GLY A 160 2.88 -15.16 11.04
CA GLY A 160 1.57 -15.42 11.63
C GLY A 160 1.00 -16.78 11.23
N ASN A 161 0.08 -17.28 12.03
CA ASN A 161 -0.84 -18.31 11.60
C ASN A 161 -1.87 -17.67 10.63
N GLU A 162 -2.67 -18.50 9.95
CA GLU A 162 -3.75 -18.01 9.07
C GLU A 162 -4.43 -16.77 9.65
N SER A 163 -4.40 -15.67 8.91
CA SER A 163 -4.79 -14.38 9.49
C SER A 163 -6.27 -14.29 9.83
N GLY A 164 -7.10 -15.18 9.34
CA GLY A 164 -8.55 -15.11 9.50
C GLY A 164 -9.19 -13.82 8.97
N ILE A 165 -8.38 -12.95 8.32
CA ILE A 165 -8.86 -11.71 7.71
C ILE A 165 -9.60 -12.07 6.43
N ASN A 166 -10.83 -11.66 6.35
CA ASN A 166 -11.68 -11.81 5.18
C ASN A 166 -12.02 -10.43 4.60
N VAL A 167 -12.58 -10.42 3.39
CA VAL A 167 -13.14 -9.21 2.83
C VAL A 167 -14.22 -8.67 3.77
N SER A 168 -14.07 -7.42 4.19
CA SER A 168 -15.06 -6.76 5.04
C SER A 168 -16.32 -6.37 4.26
N ASN A 169 -17.34 -5.86 4.95
CA ASN A 169 -18.63 -5.49 4.34
C ASN A 169 -18.49 -4.41 3.26
N ASP A 170 -17.45 -3.59 3.30
CA ASP A 170 -17.16 -2.57 2.29
C ASP A 170 -16.46 -3.14 1.04
N GLY A 171 -16.19 -4.45 1.01
CA GLY A 171 -15.54 -5.13 -0.11
C GLY A 171 -14.04 -4.99 -0.15
N MET A 172 -13.38 -4.61 0.95
CA MET A 172 -11.93 -4.45 1.06
C MET A 172 -11.35 -5.30 2.18
N PHE A 173 -10.07 -5.62 2.08
CA PHE A 173 -9.30 -6.15 3.20
C PHE A 173 -8.74 -5.01 4.04
N HIS A 174 -8.76 -5.16 5.35
CA HIS A 174 -8.25 -4.19 6.31
C HIS A 174 -7.14 -4.78 7.15
N THR A 175 -6.07 -4.03 7.33
CA THR A 175 -4.97 -4.38 8.24
C THR A 175 -4.36 -3.13 8.86
N ARG A 176 -3.69 -3.32 9.99
CA ARG A 176 -2.87 -2.29 10.65
C ARG A 176 -1.40 -2.69 10.70
N LYS A 177 -1.02 -3.69 9.93
CA LYS A 177 0.33 -4.25 9.97
C LYS A 177 1.08 -3.94 8.68
N ASN A 178 2.33 -3.55 8.84
CA ASN A 178 3.34 -3.61 7.79
C ASN A 178 3.84 -5.04 7.71
N ASN A 179 3.46 -5.77 6.68
CA ASN A 179 3.81 -7.19 6.56
C ASN A 179 3.75 -7.66 5.10
N ALA A 180 4.22 -8.89 4.89
CA ALA A 180 3.93 -9.64 3.69
C ALA A 180 2.67 -10.48 3.90
N PHE A 181 1.77 -10.43 2.91
CA PHE A 181 0.49 -11.11 2.90
C PHE A 181 0.40 -12.02 1.69
N GLY A 182 -0.16 -13.20 1.89
CA GLY A 182 -0.51 -14.14 0.82
C GLY A 182 -2.01 -14.16 0.60
N PHE A 183 -2.42 -14.24 -0.65
CA PHE A 183 -3.80 -14.24 -1.09
C PHE A 183 -4.04 -15.36 -2.08
N SER A 184 -5.15 -16.08 -1.92
CA SER A 184 -5.56 -17.16 -2.82
C SER A 184 -6.81 -16.76 -3.59
N VAL A 185 -6.67 -16.59 -4.90
CA VAL A 185 -7.80 -16.31 -5.80
C VAL A 185 -8.41 -17.61 -6.25
N LYS A 186 -9.67 -17.80 -5.94
CA LYS A 186 -10.42 -19.00 -6.31
C LYS A 186 -10.76 -19.01 -7.79
N ASN A 187 -10.62 -20.19 -8.41
CA ASN A 187 -11.00 -20.41 -9.82
C ASN A 187 -10.43 -19.35 -10.76
N ILE A 188 -9.15 -19.02 -10.65
CA ILE A 188 -8.49 -18.00 -11.50
C ILE A 188 -8.67 -18.30 -12.99
N GLU A 189 -8.90 -19.57 -13.36
CA GLU A 189 -9.15 -19.99 -14.74
C GLU A 189 -10.26 -19.18 -15.41
N ASP A 190 -11.33 -18.84 -14.68
CA ASP A 190 -12.46 -18.08 -15.20
C ASP A 190 -12.05 -16.71 -15.77
N TYR A 191 -10.92 -16.17 -15.30
CA TYR A 191 -10.37 -14.88 -15.72
C TYR A 191 -9.26 -14.99 -16.76
N LEU A 192 -8.65 -16.17 -16.88
CA LEU A 192 -7.55 -16.41 -17.80
C LEU A 192 -8.00 -16.81 -19.20
N HIS A 193 -9.28 -17.14 -19.38
CA HIS A 193 -9.85 -17.40 -20.70
C HIS A 193 -10.11 -16.12 -21.48
N ASN A 194 -9.88 -16.23 -22.77
CA ASN A 194 -10.25 -15.18 -23.71
C ASN A 194 -11.76 -15.31 -23.99
N SER A 195 -12.51 -14.23 -23.81
CA SER A 195 -13.96 -14.24 -24.03
C SER A 195 -14.36 -14.57 -25.49
N SER A 196 -13.40 -14.46 -26.44
CA SER A 196 -13.69 -14.58 -27.86
C SER A 196 -13.47 -15.97 -28.45
N ASN A 197 -12.58 -16.79 -27.92
CA ASN A 197 -12.14 -18.04 -28.57
C ASN A 197 -11.85 -19.22 -27.62
N ASN A 198 -12.20 -19.12 -26.39
CA ASN A 198 -11.96 -20.15 -25.36
C ASN A 198 -10.47 -20.56 -25.15
N ASP A 199 -9.54 -19.78 -25.72
CA ASP A 199 -8.11 -19.96 -25.50
C ASP A 199 -7.68 -19.21 -24.24
N TYR A 200 -6.59 -19.63 -23.62
CA TYR A 200 -6.01 -18.90 -22.51
C TYR A 200 -5.33 -17.60 -22.98
N LYS A 201 -5.50 -16.55 -22.22
CA LYS A 201 -4.79 -15.28 -22.43
C LYS A 201 -3.28 -15.54 -22.32
N SER A 202 -2.51 -15.10 -23.30
CA SER A 202 -1.04 -15.23 -23.28
C SER A 202 -0.42 -14.44 -22.12
N SER A 203 -1.05 -13.34 -21.75
CA SER A 203 -0.73 -12.56 -20.56
C SER A 203 -1.95 -11.78 -20.08
N CYS A 204 -2.06 -11.58 -18.79
CA CYS A 204 -2.93 -10.60 -18.16
C CYS A 204 -2.25 -10.07 -16.90
N LYS A 205 -2.85 -9.10 -16.22
CA LYS A 205 -2.27 -8.54 -14.99
C LYS A 205 -3.24 -8.64 -13.84
N ILE A 206 -2.68 -8.92 -12.65
CA ILE A 206 -3.34 -8.64 -11.39
C ILE A 206 -2.85 -7.30 -10.89
N TYR A 207 -3.77 -6.46 -10.44
CA TYR A 207 -3.51 -5.16 -9.82
C TYR A 207 -3.89 -5.21 -8.35
N ALA A 208 -3.07 -4.59 -7.52
CA ALA A 208 -3.37 -4.32 -6.13
C ALA A 208 -3.52 -2.81 -5.94
N LYS A 209 -4.65 -2.40 -5.39
CA LYS A 209 -4.92 -1.04 -4.94
C LYS A 209 -4.79 -1.01 -3.43
N ILE A 210 -3.75 -0.37 -2.95
CA ILE A 210 -3.44 -0.26 -1.54
C ILE A 210 -3.64 1.17 -1.09
N SER A 211 -4.52 1.38 -0.13
CA SER A 211 -4.72 2.70 0.46
C SER A 211 -4.34 2.67 1.93
N SER A 212 -3.52 3.63 2.32
CA SER A 212 -3.16 3.88 3.71
C SER A 212 -3.86 5.12 4.21
N THR A 213 -4.49 5.03 5.36
CA THR A 213 -5.06 6.16 6.09
C THR A 213 -4.30 6.33 7.39
N VAL A 214 -3.67 7.48 7.55
CA VAL A 214 -2.96 7.87 8.77
C VAL A 214 -3.48 9.21 9.27
N TYR A 215 -3.41 9.45 10.56
CA TYR A 215 -3.86 10.70 11.17
C TYR A 215 -2.64 11.55 11.53
N LEU A 216 -2.53 12.68 10.86
CA LEU A 216 -1.53 13.70 11.18
C LEU A 216 -2.24 14.89 11.82
N TYR A 217 -1.96 15.17 13.09
CA TYR A 217 -2.64 16.22 13.86
C TYR A 217 -4.18 16.10 13.82
N ASN A 218 -4.70 14.91 14.04
CA ASN A 218 -6.14 14.59 13.96
C ASN A 218 -6.78 14.84 12.58
N VAL A 219 -5.97 15.04 11.54
CA VAL A 219 -6.45 15.16 10.17
C VAL A 219 -6.12 13.88 9.42
N PRO A 220 -7.13 13.16 8.88
CA PRO A 220 -6.88 11.97 8.09
C PRO A 220 -6.15 12.33 6.80
N LYS A 221 -5.09 11.58 6.52
CA LYS A 221 -4.34 11.64 5.26
C LYS A 221 -4.42 10.27 4.60
N LYS A 222 -5.06 10.21 3.45
CA LYS A 222 -5.16 8.99 2.67
C LYS A 222 -4.18 9.05 1.51
N GLN A 223 -3.38 8.00 1.37
CA GLN A 223 -2.48 7.77 0.24
C GLN A 223 -2.87 6.47 -0.45
N THR A 224 -2.93 6.50 -1.77
CA THR A 224 -3.26 5.31 -2.55
C THR A 224 -2.13 5.00 -3.52
N VAL A 225 -1.76 3.72 -3.58
CA VAL A 225 -0.78 3.17 -4.51
C VAL A 225 -1.44 2.05 -5.29
N TRP A 226 -1.15 2.02 -6.59
CA TRP A 226 -1.44 0.90 -7.46
C TRP A 226 -0.14 0.19 -7.81
N THR A 227 -0.15 -1.12 -7.74
CA THR A 227 0.93 -1.99 -8.23
C THR A 227 0.32 -3.13 -9.02
N SER A 228 1.10 -3.74 -9.89
CA SER A 228 0.61 -4.85 -10.72
C SER A 228 1.67 -5.91 -10.93
N ILE A 229 1.21 -7.12 -11.23
CA ILE A 229 2.06 -8.25 -11.61
C ILE A 229 1.52 -8.88 -12.89
N ASP A 230 2.43 -9.21 -13.81
CA ASP A 230 2.09 -9.94 -15.02
C ASP A 230 1.84 -11.42 -14.71
N LEU A 231 0.73 -11.94 -15.22
CA LEU A 231 0.46 -13.37 -15.32
C LEU A 231 0.81 -13.81 -16.74
N LYS A 232 1.78 -14.68 -16.88
CA LYS A 232 2.26 -15.16 -18.18
C LYS A 232 2.04 -16.66 -18.32
N GLN A 233 1.34 -17.05 -19.39
CA GLN A 233 1.21 -18.46 -19.72
C GLN A 233 2.58 -19.02 -20.12
N ARG A 234 2.98 -20.12 -19.47
CA ARG A 234 4.17 -20.86 -19.82
C ARG A 234 3.83 -21.87 -20.92
N GLN A 235 4.61 -21.89 -21.98
CA GLN A 235 4.52 -22.97 -22.96
C GLN A 235 5.23 -24.22 -22.46
N LEU A 236 4.73 -25.38 -22.82
CA LEU A 236 5.21 -26.71 -22.34
C LEU A 236 6.70 -26.95 -22.59
N PHE A 237 7.33 -26.17 -23.47
CA PHE A 237 8.73 -26.33 -23.91
C PHE A 237 9.68 -25.25 -23.37
N ASP A 238 9.22 -24.34 -22.56
CA ASP A 238 10.09 -23.40 -21.86
C ASP A 238 10.71 -24.11 -20.62
N LEU A 239 11.66 -25.00 -20.92
CA LEU A 239 12.52 -25.62 -19.92
C LEU A 239 13.66 -24.63 -19.62
N ASP A 240 13.51 -23.81 -18.58
CA ASP A 240 14.60 -23.15 -17.87
C ASP A 240 14.54 -23.44 -16.39
#